data_3d370a6878638fadf0b9fc677126de4c
#
_entry.id   3d370a6878638fadf0b9fc677126de4c
#
_cell.length_a   1.000
_cell.length_b   1.000
_cell.length_c   1.000
_cell.angle_alpha   90.00
_cell.angle_beta   90.00
_cell.angle_gamma   90.00
#
_symmetry.space_group_name_H-M   'P 1'
#
loop_
_entity.id
_entity.type
_entity.pdbx_description
1 polymer ?
#
loop_
_entity_poly.entity_id
_entity_poly.type
_entity_poly.pdbx_seq_one_letter_code
_entity_poly.pdbx_strand_id
1 'polypeptide(L)'
;MALKASLALFWARLGSLNALGTTARARFWKQWLGEDLCSEDTIARVHALIDAQGLRKGLNRVYTCLKRNKALRALEGWEVAVLDGHETHASYRRHCWGCLERTVHTSAGERSQYYHRYVAVLLLTDKLRLLLDLEAQRPGEDEVAAGLRLLERVVQTYPRAFKVVLADALYAEARFVNFLLSQRKHVLIVLKDERRELYRDATGLFELHPPQAGRYRTRQCLWSDVQDLSTWPQVLAPLRVVRSQESYFVRRQLTGNVEQQQTEWMWVTTLSQSELSTEGVVRLGHARWDIENYGFNELVNAWHADHVYRHDARAMENFALVAFLAYNLFHAFLILNLKPQLRRARTEAFWARAIAAEIYQDAAKSRAGHPP
;
A
#
# COMPACT_ATOMS: atom_id res chain seq x y z
N MET A 1 -10.65 14.36 20.17
CA MET A 1 -9.42 15.20 20.16
C MET A 1 -8.24 14.46 19.56
N ALA A 2 -7.61 13.48 20.20
CA ALA A 2 -6.38 12.82 19.76
C ALA A 2 -6.36 12.36 18.27
N LEU A 3 -7.44 11.74 17.78
CA LEU A 3 -7.53 11.32 16.35
C LEU A 3 -7.50 12.51 15.39
N LYS A 4 -8.18 13.61 15.69
CA LYS A 4 -8.11 14.82 14.86
C LYS A 4 -6.72 15.44 14.87
N ALA A 5 -6.02 15.43 16.01
CA ALA A 5 -4.65 15.91 16.13
C ALA A 5 -3.70 15.02 15.29
N SER A 6 -3.88 13.69 15.31
CA SER A 6 -3.09 12.78 14.49
C SER A 6 -3.37 12.93 12.98
N LEU A 7 -4.59 13.26 12.56
CA LEU A 7 -4.85 13.62 11.16
C LEU A 7 -4.07 14.87 10.74
N ALA A 8 -4.06 15.92 11.59
CA ALA A 8 -3.29 17.13 11.32
C ALA A 8 -1.76 16.84 11.29
N LEU A 9 -1.26 15.97 12.21
CA LEU A 9 0.12 15.50 12.22
C LEU A 9 0.54 14.95 10.85
N PHE A 10 -0.27 14.05 10.27
CA PHE A 10 -0.01 13.45 8.99
C PHE A 10 -0.19 14.42 7.82
N TRP A 11 -1.27 15.19 7.77
CA TRP A 11 -1.50 16.14 6.67
C TRP A 11 -0.44 17.25 6.61
N ALA A 12 0.02 17.73 7.76
CA ALA A 12 1.09 18.71 7.83
C ALA A 12 2.49 18.09 7.76
N ARG A 13 2.58 16.75 7.71
CA ARG A 13 3.85 15.99 7.62
C ARG A 13 4.84 16.38 8.72
N LEU A 14 4.37 16.51 9.95
CA LEU A 14 5.18 17.01 11.09
C LEU A 14 6.23 16.01 11.57
N GLY A 15 6.11 14.73 11.24
CA GLY A 15 7.10 13.69 11.45
C GLY A 15 7.20 13.13 12.88
N SER A 16 6.75 13.84 13.92
CA SER A 16 6.78 13.33 15.31
C SER A 16 5.70 13.99 16.18
N LEU A 17 5.33 13.31 17.28
CA LEU A 17 4.45 13.88 18.29
C LEU A 17 5.11 15.09 18.98
N ASN A 18 6.42 15.07 19.17
CA ASN A 18 7.15 16.21 19.73
C ASN A 18 7.02 17.45 18.83
N ALA A 19 7.19 17.30 17.50
CA ALA A 19 6.95 18.41 16.57
C ALA A 19 5.51 18.92 16.65
N LEU A 20 4.53 18.04 16.80
CA LEU A 20 3.13 18.42 17.04
C LEU A 20 2.99 19.22 18.33
N GLY A 21 3.59 18.79 19.45
CA GLY A 21 3.55 19.43 20.75
C GLY A 21 4.15 20.85 20.76
N THR A 22 5.18 21.09 19.93
CA THR A 22 5.73 22.47 19.81
C THR A 22 4.70 23.49 19.32
N THR A 23 3.61 23.04 18.70
CA THR A 23 2.53 23.86 18.18
C THR A 23 1.33 23.97 19.14
N ALA A 24 1.39 23.39 20.36
CA ALA A 24 0.25 23.22 21.25
C ALA A 24 -0.49 24.54 21.60
N ARG A 25 0.22 25.66 21.57
CA ARG A 25 -0.35 27.00 21.86
C ARG A 25 -0.99 27.70 20.66
N ALA A 26 -0.93 27.06 19.44
CA ALA A 26 -1.52 27.67 18.25
C ALA A 26 -3.06 27.73 18.37
N ARG A 27 -3.64 28.89 17.99
CA ARG A 27 -5.09 29.07 17.93
C ARG A 27 -5.77 28.08 16.97
N PHE A 28 -5.02 27.60 15.98
CA PHE A 28 -5.43 26.53 15.06
C PHE A 28 -6.10 25.37 15.82
N TRP A 29 -5.53 24.95 16.95
CA TRP A 29 -6.06 23.82 17.69
C TRP A 29 -7.45 24.07 18.26
N LYS A 30 -7.69 25.26 18.82
CA LYS A 30 -9.03 25.65 19.30
C LYS A 30 -10.06 25.69 18.17
N GLN A 31 -9.68 26.16 17.00
CA GLN A 31 -10.55 26.16 15.82
C GLN A 31 -10.79 24.75 15.28
N TRP A 32 -9.75 23.91 15.20
CA TRP A 32 -9.81 22.56 14.63
C TRP A 32 -10.41 21.53 15.59
N LEU A 33 -10.04 21.56 16.87
CA LEU A 33 -10.46 20.61 17.89
C LEU A 33 -11.70 21.06 18.67
N GLY A 34 -11.91 22.35 18.78
CA GLY A 34 -12.85 22.98 19.73
C GLY A 34 -12.27 23.20 21.13
N GLU A 35 -11.03 22.81 21.37
CA GLU A 35 -10.32 22.81 22.64
C GLU A 35 -8.81 22.89 22.44
N ASP A 36 -8.03 23.03 23.50
CA ASP A 36 -6.57 23.02 23.43
C ASP A 36 -6.04 21.63 23.07
N LEU A 37 -4.87 21.59 22.43
CA LEU A 37 -4.21 20.32 22.10
C LEU A 37 -3.80 19.58 23.37
N CYS A 38 -4.15 18.30 23.48
CA CYS A 38 -3.67 17.46 24.57
C CYS A 38 -2.18 17.12 24.39
N SER A 39 -1.51 16.67 25.47
CA SER A 39 -0.11 16.31 25.44
C SER A 39 0.16 15.14 24.49
N GLU A 40 1.40 15.08 23.99
CA GLU A 40 1.92 14.04 23.12
C GLU A 40 1.73 12.63 23.72
N ASP A 41 2.00 12.50 25.03
CA ASP A 41 1.79 11.26 25.77
C ASP A 41 0.33 10.84 25.81
N THR A 42 -0.59 11.82 25.91
CA THR A 42 -2.03 11.54 25.86
C THR A 42 -2.42 11.04 24.50
N ILE A 43 -1.93 11.65 23.42
CA ILE A 43 -2.18 11.17 22.05
C ILE A 43 -1.66 9.75 21.89
N ALA A 44 -0.40 9.49 22.29
CA ALA A 44 0.21 8.19 22.20
C ALA A 44 -0.55 7.11 23.00
N ARG A 45 -1.00 7.45 24.22
CA ARG A 45 -1.81 6.53 25.08
C ARG A 45 -3.18 6.24 24.47
N VAL A 46 -3.85 7.25 23.92
CA VAL A 46 -5.14 7.06 23.25
C VAL A 46 -5.02 6.05 22.12
N HIS A 47 -3.97 6.15 21.28
CA HIS A 47 -3.75 5.20 20.21
C HIS A 47 -3.49 3.76 20.70
N ALA A 48 -2.95 3.55 21.89
CA ALA A 48 -2.80 2.22 22.49
C ALA A 48 -4.13 1.65 23.05
N LEU A 49 -5.13 2.50 23.27
CA LEU A 49 -6.39 2.12 23.94
C LEU A 49 -7.61 2.06 23.02
N ILE A 50 -7.62 2.85 21.93
CA ILE A 50 -8.77 2.88 21.02
C ILE A 50 -8.91 1.55 20.26
N ASP A 51 -10.16 1.23 19.95
CA ASP A 51 -10.48 0.08 19.09
C ASP A 51 -10.23 0.43 17.62
N ALA A 52 -9.38 -0.35 16.97
CA ALA A 52 -9.07 -0.25 15.54
C ALA A 52 -10.33 -0.31 14.64
N GLN A 53 -11.39 -0.99 15.08
CA GLN A 53 -12.64 -1.10 14.32
C GLN A 53 -13.28 0.27 14.06
N GLY A 54 -13.15 1.21 14.98
CA GLY A 54 -13.61 2.58 14.78
C GLY A 54 -12.91 3.27 13.60
N LEU A 55 -11.59 3.09 13.48
CA LEU A 55 -10.78 3.61 12.37
C LEU A 55 -11.11 2.92 11.05
N ARG A 56 -11.30 1.60 11.05
CA ARG A 56 -11.72 0.82 9.88
C ARG A 56 -13.10 1.27 9.37
N LYS A 57 -14.05 1.56 10.27
CA LYS A 57 -15.33 2.19 9.90
C LYS A 57 -15.13 3.54 9.24
N GLY A 58 -14.15 4.33 9.70
CA GLY A 58 -13.77 5.60 9.06
C GLY A 58 -13.27 5.39 7.62
N LEU A 59 -12.36 4.45 7.39
CA LEU A 59 -11.86 4.08 6.05
C LEU A 59 -13.01 3.65 5.13
N ASN A 60 -13.91 2.77 5.61
CA ASN A 60 -15.08 2.34 4.86
C ASN A 60 -16.03 3.51 4.56
N ARG A 61 -16.19 4.45 5.47
CA ARG A 61 -17.00 5.65 5.24
C ARG A 61 -16.43 6.51 4.11
N VAL A 62 -15.12 6.71 4.07
CA VAL A 62 -14.45 7.43 2.97
C VAL A 62 -14.70 6.73 1.64
N TYR A 63 -14.43 5.41 1.57
CA TYR A 63 -14.72 4.60 0.37
C TYR A 63 -16.17 4.75 -0.08
N THR A 64 -17.12 4.58 0.83
CA THR A 64 -18.55 4.64 0.54
C THR A 64 -18.98 6.02 0.01
N CYS A 65 -18.45 7.10 0.59
CA CYS A 65 -18.69 8.46 0.10
C CYS A 65 -18.13 8.67 -1.31
N LEU A 66 -16.89 8.23 -1.57
CA LEU A 66 -16.26 8.33 -2.88
C LEU A 66 -16.99 7.51 -3.94
N LYS A 67 -17.43 6.30 -3.58
CA LYS A 67 -18.23 5.42 -4.47
C LYS A 67 -19.56 6.05 -4.83
N ARG A 68 -20.30 6.57 -3.83
CA ARG A 68 -21.58 7.25 -4.04
C ARG A 68 -21.41 8.48 -4.95
N ASN A 69 -20.32 9.19 -4.82
CA ASN A 69 -20.00 10.36 -5.65
C ASN A 69 -19.41 9.98 -7.02
N LYS A 70 -19.38 8.68 -7.38
CA LYS A 70 -18.85 8.17 -8.65
C LYS A 70 -17.39 8.56 -8.92
N ALA A 71 -16.61 8.77 -7.83
CA ALA A 71 -15.20 9.15 -7.91
C ALA A 71 -14.27 7.95 -8.14
N LEU A 72 -14.75 6.73 -7.86
CA LEU A 72 -14.00 5.49 -8.01
C LEU A 72 -14.38 4.85 -9.35
N ARG A 73 -13.55 5.07 -10.36
CA ARG A 73 -13.68 4.42 -11.67
C ARG A 73 -12.70 3.27 -11.75
N ALA A 74 -13.12 2.19 -12.40
CA ALA A 74 -12.28 1.02 -12.62
C ALA A 74 -10.98 1.38 -13.37
N LEU A 75 -9.89 0.71 -13.02
CA LEU A 75 -8.62 0.82 -13.74
C LEU A 75 -8.72 -0.03 -15.02
N GLU A 76 -8.68 0.63 -16.18
CA GLU A 76 -8.78 -0.05 -17.49
C GLU A 76 -10.00 -1.02 -17.60
N GLY A 77 -11.10 -0.66 -16.97
CA GLY A 77 -12.31 -1.49 -16.95
C GLY A 77 -12.37 -2.53 -15.84
N TRP A 78 -11.29 -2.69 -15.05
CA TRP A 78 -11.19 -3.66 -13.97
C TRP A 78 -11.21 -3.01 -12.59
N GLU A 79 -11.93 -3.63 -11.67
CA GLU A 79 -11.96 -3.29 -10.26
C GLU A 79 -10.85 -4.10 -9.57
N VAL A 80 -9.74 -3.44 -9.26
CA VAL A 80 -8.47 -4.08 -8.88
C VAL A 80 -8.03 -3.66 -7.48
N ALA A 81 -7.64 -4.61 -6.67
CA ALA A 81 -6.92 -4.38 -5.41
C ALA A 81 -5.52 -4.98 -5.47
N VAL A 82 -4.58 -4.36 -4.79
CA VAL A 82 -3.23 -4.90 -4.58
C VAL A 82 -3.07 -5.26 -3.13
N LEU A 83 -2.49 -6.43 -2.87
CA LEU A 83 -2.14 -6.89 -1.54
C LEU A 83 -0.62 -7.05 -1.47
N ASP A 84 -0.01 -6.49 -0.43
CA ASP A 84 1.43 -6.61 -0.20
C ASP A 84 1.77 -6.36 1.27
N GLY A 85 2.91 -6.91 1.72
CA GLY A 85 3.45 -6.72 3.06
C GLY A 85 4.40 -5.54 3.15
N HIS A 86 4.43 -4.89 4.31
CA HIS A 86 5.35 -3.79 4.58
C HIS A 86 5.99 -3.92 5.96
N GLU A 87 7.33 -3.89 6.00
CA GLU A 87 8.08 -3.85 7.25
C GLU A 87 8.23 -2.40 7.70
N THR A 88 7.85 -2.11 8.94
CA THR A 88 7.81 -0.72 9.42
C THR A 88 8.98 -0.35 10.28
N HIS A 89 9.29 -1.11 11.30
CA HIS A 89 10.28 -0.74 12.32
C HIS A 89 11.17 -1.91 12.63
N ALA A 90 12.47 -1.66 12.74
CA ALA A 90 13.43 -2.67 13.18
C ALA A 90 14.33 -2.10 14.29
N SER A 91 14.56 -2.88 15.35
CA SER A 91 15.38 -2.50 16.50
C SER A 91 16.13 -3.70 17.08
N TYR A 92 17.35 -3.47 17.56
CA TYR A 92 18.12 -4.46 18.32
C TYR A 92 17.89 -4.37 19.83
N ARG A 93 17.11 -3.39 20.30
CA ARG A 93 16.94 -3.13 21.74
C ARG A 93 15.48 -3.05 22.15
N ARG A 94 14.62 -2.40 21.35
CA ARG A 94 13.21 -2.19 21.68
C ARG A 94 12.38 -3.32 21.09
N HIS A 95 11.55 -3.93 21.92
CA HIS A 95 10.60 -4.96 21.52
C HIS A 95 9.31 -4.81 22.31
N CYS A 96 8.24 -5.34 21.77
CA CYS A 96 6.94 -5.47 22.43
C CYS A 96 6.34 -6.86 22.11
N TRP A 97 5.21 -7.18 22.69
CA TRP A 97 4.57 -8.49 22.50
C TRP A 97 4.17 -8.81 21.05
N GLY A 98 4.01 -7.80 20.20
CA GLY A 98 3.67 -7.96 18.78
C GLY A 98 4.87 -7.91 17.84
N CYS A 99 6.12 -7.79 18.35
CA CYS A 99 7.31 -7.80 17.50
C CYS A 99 7.53 -9.19 16.90
N LEU A 100 7.88 -9.20 15.61
CA LEU A 100 8.54 -10.31 14.95
C LEU A 100 10.02 -10.30 15.30
N GLU A 101 10.68 -11.45 15.22
CA GLU A 101 12.10 -11.61 15.53
C GLU A 101 12.82 -12.30 14.36
N ARG A 102 14.03 -11.83 14.07
CA ARG A 102 14.95 -12.50 13.14
C ARG A 102 16.37 -12.42 13.64
N THR A 103 17.18 -13.43 13.31
CA THR A 103 18.62 -13.40 13.53
C THR A 103 19.29 -12.67 12.36
N VAL A 104 20.13 -11.67 12.68
CA VAL A 104 20.90 -10.92 11.70
C VAL A 104 22.38 -11.15 11.98
N HIS A 105 23.12 -11.57 10.96
CA HIS A 105 24.57 -11.71 11.02
C HIS A 105 25.22 -10.32 10.81
N THR A 106 25.97 -9.85 11.80
CA THR A 106 26.70 -8.59 11.77
C THR A 106 28.19 -8.84 11.88
N SER A 107 29.01 -7.83 11.61
CA SER A 107 30.47 -7.90 11.82
C SER A 107 30.86 -8.18 13.28
N ALA A 108 29.96 -7.93 14.24
CA ALA A 108 30.14 -8.19 15.67
C ALA A 108 29.49 -9.53 16.14
N GLY A 109 29.07 -10.38 15.20
CA GLY A 109 28.39 -11.67 15.47
C GLY A 109 26.88 -11.63 15.20
N GLU A 110 26.22 -12.71 15.60
CA GLU A 110 24.76 -12.86 15.46
C GLU A 110 24.03 -11.99 16.49
N ARG A 111 22.95 -11.35 16.05
CA ARG A 111 22.09 -10.51 16.91
C ARG A 111 20.63 -10.70 16.57
N SER A 112 19.79 -10.79 17.59
CA SER A 112 18.34 -10.72 17.41
C SER A 112 17.92 -9.31 17.03
N GLN A 113 17.12 -9.21 15.96
CA GLN A 113 16.48 -7.98 15.52
C GLN A 113 14.98 -8.13 15.61
N TYR A 114 14.32 -7.21 16.31
CA TYR A 114 12.88 -7.14 16.48
C TYR A 114 12.29 -6.15 15.49
N TYR A 115 11.19 -6.52 14.82
CA TYR A 115 10.56 -5.68 13.82
C TYR A 115 9.05 -5.86 13.79
N HIS A 116 8.34 -4.94 13.16
CA HIS A 116 6.93 -5.07 12.88
C HIS A 116 6.70 -5.14 11.37
N ARG A 117 5.69 -5.90 10.98
CA ARG A 117 5.22 -6.00 9.60
C ARG A 117 3.71 -6.00 9.59
N TYR A 118 3.12 -5.37 8.60
CA TYR A 118 1.72 -5.50 8.29
C TYR A 118 1.51 -5.80 6.81
N VAL A 119 0.40 -6.45 6.50
CA VAL A 119 -0.10 -6.59 5.13
C VAL A 119 -1.17 -5.53 4.92
N ALA A 120 -1.21 -4.92 3.75
CA ALA A 120 -2.19 -3.88 3.42
C ALA A 120 -2.89 -4.18 2.08
N VAL A 121 -4.10 -3.63 1.93
CA VAL A 121 -4.86 -3.67 0.67
C VAL A 121 -5.00 -2.25 0.13
N LEU A 122 -4.51 -2.05 -1.08
CA LEU A 122 -4.66 -0.82 -1.87
C LEU A 122 -5.66 -1.05 -3.01
N LEU A 123 -6.73 -0.27 -3.07
CA LEU A 123 -7.65 -0.24 -4.20
C LEU A 123 -7.10 0.68 -5.30
N LEU A 124 -6.94 0.15 -6.50
CA LEU A 124 -6.51 0.91 -7.68
C LEU A 124 -7.73 1.40 -8.46
N THR A 125 -7.73 2.69 -8.77
CA THR A 125 -8.71 3.29 -9.68
C THR A 125 -7.97 4.13 -10.75
N ASP A 126 -8.70 4.66 -11.71
CA ASP A 126 -8.12 5.52 -12.76
C ASP A 126 -7.40 6.75 -12.20
N LYS A 127 -7.87 7.29 -11.06
CA LYS A 127 -7.37 8.55 -10.49
C LYS A 127 -6.91 8.46 -9.05
N LEU A 128 -7.48 7.56 -8.28
CA LEU A 128 -7.24 7.44 -6.84
C LEU A 128 -6.59 6.09 -6.52
N ARG A 129 -5.73 6.11 -5.51
CA ARG A 129 -5.25 4.93 -4.81
C ARG A 129 -5.77 5.03 -3.40
N LEU A 130 -6.56 4.04 -2.96
CA LEU A 130 -7.18 4.06 -1.63
C LEU A 130 -6.67 2.89 -0.80
N LEU A 131 -6.06 3.20 0.33
CA LEU A 131 -5.70 2.22 1.34
C LEU A 131 -6.98 1.78 2.06
N LEU A 132 -7.39 0.52 1.88
CA LEU A 132 -8.66 0.03 2.42
C LEU A 132 -8.54 -0.42 3.86
N ASP A 133 -7.49 -1.19 4.18
CA ASP A 133 -7.25 -1.75 5.51
C ASP A 133 -5.83 -2.31 5.59
N LEU A 134 -5.41 -2.64 6.81
CA LEU A 134 -4.18 -3.37 7.11
C LEU A 134 -4.40 -4.42 8.19
N GLU A 135 -3.50 -5.41 8.25
CA GLU A 135 -3.45 -6.43 9.28
C GLU A 135 -2.01 -6.64 9.72
N ALA A 136 -1.75 -6.52 11.02
CA ALA A 136 -0.43 -6.79 11.57
C ALA A 136 -0.11 -8.29 11.48
N GLN A 137 1.08 -8.62 10.99
CA GLN A 137 1.61 -9.99 11.07
C GLN A 137 1.94 -10.30 12.53
N ARG A 138 1.51 -11.47 13.01
CA ARG A 138 1.70 -11.91 14.39
C ARG A 138 2.98 -12.75 14.52
N PRO A 139 3.63 -12.76 15.69
CA PRO A 139 4.72 -13.68 15.94
C PRO A 139 4.32 -15.13 15.64
N GLY A 140 5.18 -15.86 14.93
CA GLY A 140 4.97 -17.27 14.60
C GLY A 140 4.07 -17.54 13.37
N GLU A 141 3.52 -16.53 12.70
CA GLU A 141 2.79 -16.71 11.46
C GLU A 141 3.57 -16.19 10.24
N ASP A 142 3.22 -16.72 9.05
CA ASP A 142 3.73 -16.20 7.79
C ASP A 142 2.90 -14.99 7.30
N GLU A 143 3.43 -14.25 6.35
CA GLU A 143 2.77 -13.09 5.77
C GLU A 143 1.47 -13.45 5.06
N VAL A 144 1.41 -14.64 4.42
CA VAL A 144 0.21 -15.10 3.71
C VAL A 144 -0.94 -15.34 4.67
N ALA A 145 -0.68 -15.86 5.88
CA ALA A 145 -1.70 -16.02 6.92
C ALA A 145 -2.28 -14.66 7.36
N ALA A 146 -1.41 -13.67 7.58
CA ALA A 146 -1.86 -12.31 7.86
C ALA A 146 -2.67 -11.71 6.69
N GLY A 147 -2.22 -11.94 5.45
CA GLY A 147 -2.91 -11.53 4.22
C GLY A 147 -4.31 -12.16 4.08
N LEU A 148 -4.45 -13.43 4.38
CA LEU A 148 -5.75 -14.13 4.37
C LEU A 148 -6.71 -13.55 5.42
N ARG A 149 -6.24 -13.34 6.66
CA ARG A 149 -7.03 -12.72 7.73
C ARG A 149 -7.47 -11.29 7.38
N LEU A 150 -6.60 -10.53 6.70
CA LEU A 150 -6.95 -9.22 6.16
C LEU A 150 -8.04 -9.33 5.09
N LEU A 151 -7.87 -10.22 4.13
CA LEU A 151 -8.81 -10.40 3.02
C LEU A 151 -10.19 -10.89 3.48
N GLU A 152 -10.27 -11.77 4.49
CA GLU A 152 -11.54 -12.18 5.11
C GLU A 152 -12.35 -10.96 5.56
N ARG A 153 -11.70 -10.00 6.24
CA ARG A 153 -12.34 -8.76 6.69
C ARG A 153 -12.64 -7.80 5.53
N VAL A 154 -11.71 -7.68 4.59
CA VAL A 154 -11.83 -6.74 3.46
C VAL A 154 -12.95 -7.16 2.50
N VAL A 155 -13.10 -8.44 2.16
CA VAL A 155 -14.17 -8.90 1.26
C VAL A 155 -15.57 -8.73 1.88
N GLN A 156 -15.69 -8.83 3.21
CA GLN A 156 -16.94 -8.57 3.93
C GLN A 156 -17.25 -7.06 3.98
N THR A 157 -16.24 -6.24 4.26
CA THR A 157 -16.41 -4.79 4.42
C THR A 157 -16.60 -4.08 3.07
N TYR A 158 -15.94 -4.58 2.02
CA TYR A 158 -15.91 -3.98 0.68
C TYR A 158 -16.30 -5.00 -0.42
N PRO A 159 -17.45 -5.66 -0.36
CA PRO A 159 -17.78 -6.83 -1.19
C PRO A 159 -17.73 -6.54 -2.71
N ARG A 160 -17.95 -5.28 -3.09
CA ARG A 160 -18.00 -4.81 -4.49
C ARG A 160 -16.91 -3.80 -4.82
N ALA A 161 -15.81 -3.78 -4.08
CA ALA A 161 -14.73 -2.83 -4.34
C ALA A 161 -13.79 -3.30 -5.43
N PHE A 162 -13.57 -4.61 -5.52
CA PHE A 162 -12.65 -5.22 -6.48
C PHE A 162 -13.11 -6.61 -6.91
N LYS A 163 -12.67 -7.01 -8.09
CA LYS A 163 -12.87 -8.35 -8.67
C LYS A 163 -11.57 -9.12 -8.77
N VAL A 164 -10.44 -8.42 -8.87
CA VAL A 164 -9.12 -9.00 -9.06
C VAL A 164 -8.21 -8.53 -7.93
N VAL A 165 -7.41 -9.46 -7.36
CA VAL A 165 -6.36 -9.17 -6.40
C VAL A 165 -5.01 -9.42 -7.07
N LEU A 166 -4.16 -8.38 -7.08
CA LEU A 166 -2.77 -8.45 -7.50
C LEU A 166 -1.89 -8.71 -6.27
N ALA A 167 -0.94 -9.63 -6.39
CA ALA A 167 -0.02 -9.94 -5.31
C ALA A 167 1.37 -10.34 -5.87
N ASP A 168 2.38 -10.36 -5.01
CA ASP A 168 3.69 -10.83 -5.36
C ASP A 168 3.80 -12.37 -5.35
N ALA A 169 4.98 -12.90 -5.68
CA ALA A 169 5.21 -14.34 -5.76
C ALA A 169 5.08 -15.08 -4.41
N LEU A 170 5.17 -14.39 -3.28
CA LEU A 170 4.98 -14.96 -1.95
C LEU A 170 3.56 -15.52 -1.79
N TYR A 171 2.58 -14.83 -2.38
CA TYR A 171 1.16 -15.23 -2.34
C TYR A 171 0.79 -16.29 -3.39
N ALA A 172 1.75 -16.83 -4.15
CA ALA A 172 1.50 -17.97 -5.03
C ALA A 172 1.31 -19.26 -4.23
N GLU A 173 0.26 -19.32 -3.42
CA GLU A 173 -0.14 -20.44 -2.59
C GLU A 173 -1.59 -20.86 -2.87
N ALA A 174 -1.83 -22.18 -2.93
CA ALA A 174 -3.17 -22.72 -3.25
C ALA A 174 -4.24 -22.23 -2.26
N ARG A 175 -3.89 -22.14 -0.94
CA ARG A 175 -4.84 -21.63 0.08
C ARG A 175 -5.27 -20.19 -0.21
N PHE A 176 -4.36 -19.34 -0.71
CA PHE A 176 -4.64 -17.95 -1.05
C PHE A 176 -5.53 -17.85 -2.29
N VAL A 177 -5.17 -18.59 -3.36
CA VAL A 177 -5.94 -18.60 -4.61
C VAL A 177 -7.34 -19.14 -4.38
N ASN A 178 -7.46 -20.30 -3.69
CA ASN A 178 -8.76 -20.94 -3.43
C ASN A 178 -9.65 -20.10 -2.52
N PHE A 179 -9.09 -19.39 -1.53
CA PHE A 179 -9.85 -18.44 -0.73
C PHE A 179 -10.50 -17.37 -1.63
N LEU A 180 -9.73 -16.72 -2.51
CA LEU A 180 -10.27 -15.67 -3.39
C LEU A 180 -11.29 -16.23 -4.38
N LEU A 181 -11.07 -17.41 -4.95
CA LEU A 181 -12.05 -18.09 -5.79
C LEU A 181 -13.37 -18.35 -5.06
N SER A 182 -13.30 -18.81 -3.79
CA SER A 182 -14.51 -19.00 -2.96
C SER A 182 -15.30 -17.71 -2.75
N GLN A 183 -14.61 -16.56 -2.77
CA GLN A 183 -15.21 -15.22 -2.67
C GLN A 183 -15.60 -14.63 -4.04
N ARG A 184 -15.55 -15.44 -5.11
CA ARG A 184 -15.81 -15.02 -6.52
C ARG A 184 -14.90 -13.87 -6.94
N LYS A 185 -13.64 -13.94 -6.54
CA LYS A 185 -12.57 -13.02 -6.92
C LYS A 185 -11.51 -13.76 -7.71
N HIS A 186 -10.86 -13.06 -8.61
CA HIS A 186 -9.73 -13.56 -9.38
C HIS A 186 -8.41 -13.13 -8.77
N VAL A 187 -7.35 -13.80 -9.15
CA VAL A 187 -5.98 -13.46 -8.79
C VAL A 187 -5.16 -13.14 -10.03
N LEU A 188 -4.16 -12.29 -9.83
CA LEU A 188 -3.06 -12.09 -10.75
C LEU A 188 -1.78 -11.96 -9.91
N ILE A 189 -0.97 -13.02 -9.91
CA ILE A 189 0.17 -13.19 -9.00
C ILE A 189 1.44 -13.32 -9.83
N VAL A 190 2.53 -12.71 -9.38
CA VAL A 190 3.85 -12.89 -9.99
C VAL A 190 4.30 -14.34 -9.81
N LEU A 191 4.71 -15.00 -10.88
CA LEU A 191 5.23 -16.37 -10.87
C LEU A 191 6.75 -16.34 -11.07
N LYS A 192 7.52 -16.73 -10.04
CA LYS A 192 8.99 -16.66 -10.03
C LYS A 192 9.69 -17.98 -9.74
N ASP A 193 8.99 -18.97 -9.21
CA ASP A 193 9.63 -20.20 -8.75
C ASP A 193 9.75 -21.23 -9.87
N GLU A 194 10.92 -21.34 -10.47
CA GLU A 194 11.26 -22.29 -11.52
C GLU A 194 11.13 -23.77 -11.09
N ARG A 195 11.11 -24.06 -9.80
CA ARG A 195 10.91 -25.42 -9.27
C ARG A 195 9.47 -25.89 -9.35
N ARG A 196 8.51 -24.98 -9.50
CA ARG A 196 7.09 -25.31 -9.63
C ARG A 196 6.81 -25.97 -10.97
N GLU A 197 6.01 -27.02 -10.96
CA GLU A 197 5.56 -27.70 -12.17
C GLU A 197 4.86 -26.74 -13.12
N LEU A 198 3.94 -25.93 -12.60
CA LEU A 198 3.24 -24.89 -13.37
C LEU A 198 4.19 -23.97 -14.14
N TYR A 199 5.30 -23.54 -13.52
CA TYR A 199 6.30 -22.69 -14.18
C TYR A 199 6.96 -23.44 -15.35
N ARG A 200 7.40 -24.68 -15.12
CA ARG A 200 8.08 -25.50 -16.13
C ARG A 200 7.18 -25.86 -17.31
N ASP A 201 5.93 -26.23 -17.02
CA ASP A 201 4.95 -26.54 -18.05
C ASP A 201 4.63 -25.33 -18.92
N ALA A 202 4.36 -24.19 -18.28
CA ALA A 202 4.12 -22.95 -19.01
C ALA A 202 5.32 -22.58 -19.90
N THR A 203 6.55 -22.72 -19.37
CA THR A 203 7.77 -22.44 -20.15
C THR A 203 7.90 -23.37 -21.34
N GLY A 204 7.67 -24.67 -21.15
CA GLY A 204 7.71 -25.65 -22.25
C GLY A 204 6.65 -25.39 -23.34
N LEU A 205 5.44 -24.99 -22.92
CA LEU A 205 4.37 -24.64 -23.85
C LEU A 205 4.64 -23.33 -24.62
N PHE A 206 5.34 -22.37 -24.00
CA PHE A 206 5.75 -21.15 -24.70
C PHE A 206 6.70 -21.40 -25.88
N GLU A 207 7.48 -22.47 -25.85
CA GLU A 207 8.38 -22.85 -26.95
C GLU A 207 7.63 -23.38 -28.19
N LEU A 208 6.38 -23.82 -28.00
CA LEU A 208 5.57 -24.37 -29.08
C LEU A 208 4.91 -23.29 -29.95
N HIS A 209 4.85 -22.06 -29.47
CA HIS A 209 4.18 -20.97 -30.17
C HIS A 209 5.04 -19.71 -30.21
N PRO A 210 5.12 -19.02 -31.36
CA PRO A 210 5.85 -17.76 -31.44
C PRO A 210 5.22 -16.72 -30.51
N PRO A 211 6.03 -15.93 -29.79
CA PRO A 211 5.52 -14.89 -28.93
C PRO A 211 4.87 -13.78 -29.75
N GLN A 212 3.83 -13.17 -29.20
CA GLN A 212 3.16 -12.01 -29.78
C GLN A 212 3.95 -10.73 -29.50
N ALA A 213 4.27 -9.96 -30.53
CA ALA A 213 4.88 -8.64 -30.35
C ALA A 213 3.85 -7.65 -29.78
N GLY A 214 4.27 -6.88 -28.80
CA GLY A 214 3.43 -5.89 -28.14
C GLY A 214 4.24 -4.71 -27.57
N ARG A 215 3.56 -3.84 -26.84
CA ARG A 215 4.20 -2.67 -26.22
C ARG A 215 3.56 -2.36 -24.86
N TYR A 216 4.41 -2.10 -23.87
CA TYR A 216 4.00 -1.58 -22.58
C TYR A 216 4.72 -0.25 -22.29
N ARG A 217 3.99 0.89 -22.31
CA ARG A 217 4.55 2.24 -22.21
C ARG A 217 5.64 2.46 -23.29
N THR A 218 6.91 2.67 -22.88
CA THR A 218 8.07 2.83 -23.76
C THR A 218 8.81 1.53 -24.06
N ARG A 219 8.37 0.40 -23.48
CA ARG A 219 9.03 -0.91 -23.62
C ARG A 219 8.50 -1.67 -24.82
N GLN A 220 9.40 -2.29 -25.58
CA GLN A 220 9.03 -3.30 -26.56
C GLN A 220 8.89 -4.63 -25.84
N CYS A 221 7.83 -5.37 -26.14
CA CYS A 221 7.48 -6.58 -25.43
C CYS A 221 7.28 -7.74 -26.42
N LEU A 222 7.68 -8.94 -25.97
CA LEU A 222 7.31 -10.22 -26.56
C LEU A 222 6.48 -10.97 -25.51
N TRP A 223 5.22 -11.26 -25.84
CA TRP A 223 4.27 -11.92 -24.95
C TRP A 223 4.04 -13.37 -25.33
N SER A 224 4.12 -14.27 -24.36
CA SER A 224 3.68 -15.65 -24.47
C SER A 224 2.54 -15.88 -23.48
N ASP A 225 1.53 -16.66 -23.89
CA ASP A 225 0.28 -16.80 -23.15
C ASP A 225 -0.24 -18.23 -23.31
N VAL A 226 -0.43 -18.94 -22.21
CA VAL A 226 -0.97 -20.29 -22.18
C VAL A 226 -2.08 -20.37 -21.15
N GLN A 227 -3.15 -21.10 -21.49
CA GLN A 227 -4.37 -21.25 -20.71
C GLN A 227 -4.60 -22.70 -20.31
N ASP A 228 -5.59 -22.88 -19.45
CA ASP A 228 -6.11 -24.20 -19.05
C ASP A 228 -5.08 -25.11 -18.39
N LEU A 229 -4.09 -24.49 -17.72
CA LEU A 229 -3.07 -25.22 -16.98
C LEU A 229 -3.65 -25.83 -15.69
N SER A 230 -3.46 -27.13 -15.50
CA SER A 230 -3.92 -27.90 -14.33
C SER A 230 -2.77 -28.48 -13.49
N THR A 231 -1.52 -28.16 -13.84
CA THR A 231 -0.30 -28.67 -13.18
C THR A 231 -0.01 -28.10 -11.81
N TRP A 232 -0.96 -27.37 -11.27
CA TRP A 232 -1.03 -27.02 -9.85
C TRP A 232 -2.34 -27.58 -9.25
N PRO A 233 -2.39 -28.91 -8.97
CA PRO A 233 -3.63 -29.63 -8.68
C PRO A 233 -4.34 -29.18 -7.38
N GLN A 234 -3.63 -28.49 -6.47
CA GLN A 234 -4.23 -27.95 -5.25
C GLN A 234 -5.09 -26.70 -5.51
N VAL A 235 -4.98 -26.06 -6.66
CA VAL A 235 -5.83 -24.92 -7.05
C VAL A 235 -7.11 -25.42 -7.72
N LEU A 236 -8.27 -24.95 -7.27
CA LEU A 236 -9.59 -25.43 -7.67
C LEU A 236 -10.14 -24.74 -8.95
N ALA A 237 -9.24 -24.30 -9.82
CA ALA A 237 -9.60 -23.70 -11.12
C ALA A 237 -8.47 -23.91 -12.12
N PRO A 238 -8.76 -23.96 -13.43
CA PRO A 238 -7.71 -23.87 -14.44
C PRO A 238 -6.96 -22.55 -14.34
N LEU A 239 -5.68 -22.59 -14.62
CA LEU A 239 -4.80 -21.42 -14.51
C LEU A 239 -4.32 -20.99 -15.89
N ARG A 240 -4.06 -19.72 -16.02
CA ARG A 240 -3.43 -19.10 -17.17
C ARG A 240 -2.11 -18.49 -16.74
N VAL A 241 -1.08 -18.67 -17.55
CA VAL A 241 0.24 -18.06 -17.32
C VAL A 241 0.60 -17.18 -18.51
N VAL A 242 0.99 -15.96 -18.21
CA VAL A 242 1.44 -14.96 -19.20
C VAL A 242 2.88 -14.57 -18.88
N ARG A 243 3.74 -14.61 -19.91
CA ARG A 243 5.11 -14.12 -19.87
C ARG A 243 5.27 -12.87 -20.72
N SER A 244 6.00 -11.89 -20.22
CA SER A 244 6.40 -10.68 -20.93
C SER A 244 7.92 -10.53 -20.88
N GLN A 245 8.57 -10.63 -22.04
CA GLN A 245 9.98 -10.30 -22.22
C GLN A 245 10.05 -8.86 -22.74
N GLU A 246 10.69 -7.97 -21.99
CA GLU A 246 10.62 -6.53 -22.22
C GLU A 246 12.00 -5.94 -22.43
N SER A 247 12.15 -5.13 -23.45
CA SER A 247 13.37 -4.38 -23.75
C SER A 247 13.11 -2.87 -23.75
N TYR A 248 13.99 -2.11 -23.12
CA TYR A 248 13.88 -0.65 -23.01
C TYR A 248 15.25 -0.03 -22.75
N PHE A 249 15.35 1.29 -23.00
CA PHE A 249 16.57 2.05 -22.77
C PHE A 249 16.50 2.80 -21.45
N VAL A 250 17.57 2.74 -20.67
CA VAL A 250 17.73 3.47 -19.41
C VAL A 250 18.93 4.41 -19.53
N ARG A 251 18.73 5.67 -19.20
CA ARG A 251 19.84 6.63 -19.05
C ARG A 251 20.35 6.59 -17.62
N ARG A 252 21.61 6.22 -17.42
CA ARG A 252 22.25 6.19 -16.10
C ARG A 252 22.44 7.61 -15.58
N GLN A 253 21.94 7.89 -14.37
CA GLN A 253 22.02 9.24 -13.79
C GLN A 253 23.46 9.70 -13.54
N LEU A 254 24.35 8.79 -13.11
CA LEU A 254 25.74 9.14 -12.77
C LEU A 254 26.64 9.33 -14.01
N THR A 255 26.46 8.52 -15.04
CA THR A 255 27.35 8.50 -16.22
C THR A 255 26.75 9.17 -17.45
N GLY A 256 25.42 9.36 -17.47
CA GLY A 256 24.70 9.83 -18.65
C GLY A 256 24.56 8.80 -19.78
N ASN A 257 25.18 7.64 -19.64
CA ASN A 257 25.15 6.57 -20.64
C ASN A 257 23.74 6.00 -20.83
N VAL A 258 23.42 5.67 -22.08
CA VAL A 258 22.17 5.00 -22.42
C VAL A 258 22.47 3.52 -22.61
N GLU A 259 21.83 2.68 -21.82
CA GLU A 259 21.99 1.23 -21.84
C GLU A 259 20.66 0.57 -22.15
N GLN A 260 20.71 -0.46 -23.00
CA GLN A 260 19.55 -1.33 -23.21
C GLN A 260 19.41 -2.30 -22.03
N GLN A 261 18.23 -2.32 -21.43
CA GLN A 261 17.86 -3.25 -20.37
C GLN A 261 16.87 -4.26 -20.92
N GLN A 262 16.98 -5.49 -20.42
CA GLN A 262 16.02 -6.56 -20.68
C GLN A 262 15.50 -7.06 -19.34
N THR A 263 14.20 -7.29 -19.26
CA THR A 263 13.53 -7.87 -18.09
C THR A 263 12.52 -8.90 -18.53
N GLU A 264 12.32 -9.92 -17.71
CA GLU A 264 11.29 -10.92 -17.91
C GLU A 264 10.34 -10.92 -16.73
N TRP A 265 9.06 -10.97 -17.02
CA TRP A 265 7.98 -11.10 -16.07
C TRP A 265 7.09 -12.27 -16.42
N MET A 266 6.68 -12.98 -15.40
CA MET A 266 5.71 -14.05 -15.55
C MET A 266 4.61 -13.89 -14.47
N TRP A 267 3.38 -14.05 -14.90
CA TRP A 267 2.22 -13.97 -14.02
C TRP A 267 1.32 -15.18 -14.19
N VAL A 268 0.77 -15.66 -13.08
CA VAL A 268 -0.31 -16.63 -13.05
C VAL A 268 -1.62 -15.95 -12.70
N THR A 269 -2.70 -16.31 -13.39
CA THR A 269 -4.03 -15.76 -13.16
C THR A 269 -5.13 -16.80 -13.31
N THR A 270 -6.26 -16.56 -12.66
CA THR A 270 -7.51 -17.33 -12.84
C THR A 270 -8.44 -16.69 -13.86
N LEU A 271 -8.03 -15.60 -14.52
CA LEU A 271 -8.77 -14.93 -15.59
C LEU A 271 -8.43 -15.57 -16.94
N SER A 272 -9.44 -15.96 -17.71
CA SER A 272 -9.29 -16.41 -19.08
C SER A 272 -8.86 -15.27 -20.02
N GLN A 273 -8.38 -15.61 -21.21
CA GLN A 273 -8.02 -14.62 -22.23
C GLN A 273 -9.25 -13.84 -22.76
N SER A 274 -10.40 -14.47 -22.73
CA SER A 274 -11.67 -13.83 -23.13
C SER A 274 -12.14 -12.77 -22.12
N GLU A 275 -11.79 -12.92 -20.82
CA GLU A 275 -12.10 -11.96 -19.77
C GLU A 275 -11.07 -10.83 -19.71
N LEU A 276 -9.77 -11.15 -19.82
CA LEU A 276 -8.68 -10.18 -19.77
C LEU A 276 -7.64 -10.52 -20.83
N SER A 277 -7.42 -9.61 -21.79
CA SER A 277 -6.42 -9.81 -22.85
C SER A 277 -5.01 -10.00 -22.29
N THR A 278 -4.09 -10.57 -23.08
CA THR A 278 -2.67 -10.71 -22.72
C THR A 278 -2.05 -9.37 -22.34
N GLU A 279 -2.30 -8.32 -23.13
CA GLU A 279 -1.88 -6.95 -22.80
C GLU A 279 -2.46 -6.49 -21.47
N GLY A 280 -3.73 -6.78 -21.19
CA GLY A 280 -4.39 -6.45 -19.93
C GLY A 280 -3.71 -7.12 -18.73
N VAL A 281 -3.32 -8.40 -18.85
CA VAL A 281 -2.53 -9.10 -17.80
C VAL A 281 -1.21 -8.39 -17.55
N VAL A 282 -0.46 -8.03 -18.60
CA VAL A 282 0.82 -7.32 -18.47
C VAL A 282 0.62 -5.95 -17.80
N ARG A 283 -0.39 -5.18 -18.21
CA ARG A 283 -0.69 -3.87 -17.62
C ARG A 283 -1.07 -3.96 -16.14
N LEU A 284 -1.98 -4.86 -15.79
CA LEU A 284 -2.38 -5.07 -14.39
C LEU A 284 -1.24 -5.68 -13.56
N GLY A 285 -0.48 -6.62 -14.12
CA GLY A 285 0.68 -7.20 -13.45
C GLY A 285 1.71 -6.14 -13.03
N HIS A 286 1.98 -5.19 -13.91
CA HIS A 286 2.84 -4.04 -13.58
C HIS A 286 2.19 -3.06 -12.61
N ALA A 287 0.86 -2.91 -12.60
CA ALA A 287 0.17 -2.05 -11.65
C ALA A 287 0.28 -2.53 -10.19
N ARG A 288 0.72 -3.78 -9.94
CA ARG A 288 1.04 -4.24 -8.59
C ARG A 288 2.03 -3.32 -7.87
N TRP A 289 3.00 -2.77 -8.58
CA TRP A 289 3.99 -1.85 -8.00
C TRP A 289 3.39 -0.54 -7.47
N ASP A 290 2.13 -0.26 -7.76
CA ASP A 290 1.47 0.96 -7.27
C ASP A 290 1.33 0.95 -5.73
N ILE A 291 1.22 -0.22 -5.07
CA ILE A 291 1.17 -0.27 -3.60
C ILE A 291 2.52 0.13 -2.98
N GLU A 292 3.62 -0.28 -3.60
CA GLU A 292 4.95 0.13 -3.14
C GLU A 292 5.21 1.62 -3.44
N ASN A 293 4.94 2.07 -4.65
CA ASN A 293 5.29 3.42 -5.12
C ASN A 293 4.38 4.51 -4.56
N TYR A 294 3.05 4.30 -4.58
CA TYR A 294 2.03 5.28 -4.17
C TYR A 294 1.37 4.94 -2.83
N GLY A 295 1.64 3.76 -2.26
CA GLY A 295 1.25 3.37 -0.92
C GLY A 295 2.42 3.52 0.04
N PHE A 296 3.23 2.49 0.16
CA PHE A 296 4.26 2.40 1.21
C PHE A 296 5.35 3.47 1.08
N ASN A 297 5.96 3.65 -0.09
CA ASN A 297 7.03 4.63 -0.28
C ASN A 297 6.55 6.06 0.01
N GLU A 298 5.33 6.40 -0.38
CA GLU A 298 4.77 7.72 -0.09
C GLU A 298 4.50 7.88 1.41
N LEU A 299 3.87 6.88 2.03
CA LEU A 299 3.59 6.87 3.47
C LEU A 299 4.88 7.01 4.30
N VAL A 300 5.94 6.28 3.93
CA VAL A 300 7.24 6.33 4.63
C VAL A 300 7.93 7.67 4.38
N ASN A 301 8.20 7.99 3.11
CA ASN A 301 9.09 9.10 2.76
C ASN A 301 8.45 10.48 2.89
N ALA A 302 7.13 10.56 2.70
CA ALA A 302 6.43 11.83 2.71
C ALA A 302 5.55 12.06 3.94
N TRP A 303 5.01 10.99 4.53
CA TRP A 303 4.04 11.08 5.63
C TRP A 303 4.62 10.64 6.97
N HIS A 304 5.86 10.11 7.00
CA HIS A 304 6.53 9.60 8.20
C HIS A 304 5.69 8.53 8.94
N ALA A 305 4.96 7.71 8.17
CA ALA A 305 4.06 6.71 8.74
C ALA A 305 4.79 5.50 9.33
N ASP A 306 6.08 5.33 9.03
CA ASP A 306 7.00 4.35 9.63
C ASP A 306 7.61 4.83 10.96
N HIS A 307 7.44 6.12 11.32
CA HIS A 307 7.91 6.62 12.61
C HIS A 307 7.19 5.93 13.77
N VAL A 308 7.95 5.47 14.76
CA VAL A 308 7.41 4.83 15.95
C VAL A 308 6.94 5.90 16.95
N TYR A 309 5.70 6.35 16.80
CA TYR A 309 5.06 7.31 17.70
C TYR A 309 4.89 6.75 19.12
N ARG A 310 4.67 5.43 19.23
CA ARG A 310 4.67 4.67 20.47
C ARG A 310 4.97 3.22 20.16
N HIS A 311 5.96 2.61 20.85
CA HIS A 311 6.32 1.21 20.67
C HIS A 311 5.37 0.31 21.48
N ASP A 312 4.18 0.13 20.95
CA ASP A 312 3.09 -0.70 21.42
C ASP A 312 2.33 -1.22 20.20
N ALA A 313 2.07 -2.52 20.11
CA ALA A 313 1.52 -3.13 18.90
C ALA A 313 0.17 -2.52 18.47
N ARG A 314 -0.72 -2.20 19.43
CA ARG A 314 -2.01 -1.57 19.14
C ARG A 314 -1.84 -0.12 18.70
N ALA A 315 -0.94 0.62 19.38
CA ALA A 315 -0.66 1.99 18.99
C ALA A 315 -0.09 2.07 17.57
N MET A 316 0.84 1.17 17.20
CA MET A 316 1.43 1.12 15.85
C MET A 316 0.37 0.82 14.79
N GLU A 317 -0.50 -0.17 15.02
CA GLU A 317 -1.64 -0.46 14.14
C GLU A 317 -2.56 0.75 13.98
N ASN A 318 -2.93 1.39 15.08
CA ASN A 318 -3.85 2.53 15.07
C ASN A 318 -3.24 3.77 14.42
N PHE A 319 -1.95 4.07 14.64
CA PHE A 319 -1.27 5.15 13.91
C PHE A 319 -1.21 4.88 12.41
N ALA A 320 -0.93 3.65 11.98
CA ALA A 320 -0.95 3.27 10.57
C ALA A 320 -2.34 3.40 9.95
N LEU A 321 -3.41 2.98 10.64
CA LEU A 321 -4.79 3.17 10.18
C LEU A 321 -5.18 4.66 10.08
N VAL A 322 -4.72 5.50 11.00
CA VAL A 322 -4.93 6.96 10.91
C VAL A 322 -4.13 7.55 9.77
N ALA A 323 -2.91 7.09 9.52
CA ALA A 323 -2.13 7.49 8.35
C ALA A 323 -2.85 7.13 7.04
N PHE A 324 -3.44 5.92 6.95
CA PHE A 324 -4.25 5.49 5.80
C PHE A 324 -5.48 6.39 5.61
N LEU A 325 -6.16 6.72 6.72
CA LEU A 325 -7.32 7.63 6.67
C LEU A 325 -6.91 9.03 6.21
N ALA A 326 -5.81 9.55 6.75
CA ALA A 326 -5.26 10.86 6.37
C ALA A 326 -4.85 10.89 4.89
N TYR A 327 -4.16 9.84 4.42
CA TYR A 327 -3.77 9.65 3.03
C TYR A 327 -4.99 9.68 2.10
N ASN A 328 -5.98 8.84 2.37
CA ASN A 328 -7.18 8.74 1.55
C ASN A 328 -7.94 10.08 1.47
N LEU A 329 -8.10 10.77 2.60
CA LEU A 329 -8.77 12.07 2.66
C LEU A 329 -7.98 13.15 1.91
N PHE A 330 -6.66 13.18 2.05
CA PHE A 330 -5.80 14.15 1.38
C PHE A 330 -5.84 14.00 -0.14
N HIS A 331 -5.65 12.78 -0.65
CA HIS A 331 -5.70 12.51 -2.09
C HIS A 331 -7.09 12.74 -2.66
N ALA A 332 -8.15 12.36 -1.94
CA ALA A 332 -9.51 12.68 -2.33
C ALA A 332 -9.74 14.20 -2.42
N PHE A 333 -9.24 14.97 -1.44
CA PHE A 333 -9.31 16.44 -1.47
C PHE A 333 -8.57 17.00 -2.68
N LEU A 334 -7.32 16.60 -2.92
CA LEU A 334 -6.54 17.10 -4.05
C LEU A 334 -7.22 16.84 -5.40
N ILE A 335 -7.82 15.66 -5.56
CA ILE A 335 -8.38 15.22 -6.85
C ILE A 335 -9.78 15.78 -7.07
N LEU A 336 -10.61 15.85 -6.03
CA LEU A 336 -12.02 16.18 -6.15
C LEU A 336 -12.33 17.65 -5.85
N ASN A 337 -11.56 18.30 -4.96
CA ASN A 337 -11.86 19.64 -4.48
C ASN A 337 -10.97 20.72 -5.09
N LEU A 338 -9.76 20.37 -5.52
CA LEU A 338 -8.89 21.35 -6.18
C LEU A 338 -9.17 21.43 -7.70
N LYS A 339 -9.27 22.65 -8.20
CA LYS A 339 -9.35 22.89 -9.64
C LYS A 339 -8.13 22.27 -10.34
N PRO A 340 -8.29 21.66 -11.53
CA PRO A 340 -7.19 21.00 -12.24
C PRO A 340 -5.96 21.89 -12.44
N GLN A 341 -6.16 23.20 -12.67
CA GLN A 341 -5.07 24.17 -12.84
C GLN A 341 -4.22 24.31 -11.57
N LEU A 342 -4.86 24.42 -10.40
CA LEU A 342 -4.17 24.51 -9.10
C LEU A 342 -3.41 23.23 -8.79
N ARG A 343 -4.01 22.07 -9.05
CA ARG A 343 -3.40 20.78 -8.83
C ARG A 343 -2.15 20.55 -9.72
N ARG A 344 -2.21 21.00 -11.00
CA ARG A 344 -1.05 20.89 -11.91
C ARG A 344 0.06 21.89 -11.59
N ALA A 345 -0.29 23.04 -11.01
CA ALA A 345 0.68 24.08 -10.69
C ALA A 345 1.45 23.85 -9.39
N ARG A 346 1.03 22.90 -8.55
CA ARG A 346 1.61 22.70 -7.22
C ARG A 346 1.72 21.20 -6.92
N THR A 347 2.81 20.83 -6.25
CA THR A 347 3.04 19.45 -5.78
C THR A 347 2.21 19.15 -4.52
N GLU A 348 2.05 17.88 -4.20
CA GLU A 348 1.43 17.45 -2.94
C GLU A 348 2.18 17.97 -1.71
N ALA A 349 3.52 17.98 -1.77
CA ALA A 349 4.36 18.55 -0.73
C ALA A 349 4.07 20.05 -0.49
N PHE A 350 3.71 20.81 -1.54
CA PHE A 350 3.30 22.19 -1.38
C PHE A 350 2.03 22.31 -0.51
N TRP A 351 1.03 21.47 -0.76
CA TRP A 351 -0.23 21.50 -0.01
C TRP A 351 -0.02 21.07 1.45
N ALA A 352 0.79 20.05 1.70
CA ALA A 352 1.17 19.66 3.05
C ALA A 352 1.89 20.79 3.80
N ARG A 353 2.83 21.48 3.15
CA ARG A 353 3.53 22.65 3.70
C ARG A 353 2.58 23.82 3.94
N ALA A 354 1.57 24.04 3.11
CA ALA A 354 0.56 25.06 3.34
C ALA A 354 -0.23 24.79 4.64
N ILE A 355 -0.63 23.52 4.87
CA ILE A 355 -1.29 23.12 6.13
C ILE A 355 -0.33 23.32 7.32
N ALA A 356 0.93 22.91 7.21
CA ALA A 356 1.93 23.11 8.25
C ALA A 356 2.13 24.61 8.54
N ALA A 357 2.20 25.46 7.52
CA ALA A 357 2.39 26.90 7.68
C ALA A 357 1.26 27.55 8.48
N GLU A 358 0.00 27.16 8.27
CA GLU A 358 -1.14 27.62 9.07
C GLU A 358 -0.95 27.30 10.56
N ILE A 359 -0.52 26.07 10.86
CA ILE A 359 -0.29 25.64 12.24
C ILE A 359 0.88 26.41 12.87
N TYR A 360 2.04 26.49 12.19
CA TYR A 360 3.25 27.12 12.74
C TYR A 360 3.16 28.65 12.81
N GLN A 361 2.54 29.32 11.83
CA GLN A 361 2.38 30.77 11.84
C GLN A 361 1.59 31.23 13.06
N ASP A 362 0.54 30.49 13.40
CA ASP A 362 -0.30 30.81 14.53
C ASP A 362 0.41 30.49 15.87
N ALA A 363 1.21 29.42 15.91
CA ALA A 363 2.04 29.09 17.08
C ALA A 363 3.12 30.16 17.36
N ALA A 364 3.75 30.70 16.31
CA ALA A 364 4.76 31.77 16.45
C ALA A 364 4.18 33.05 17.02
N LYS A 365 2.97 33.45 16.60
CA LYS A 365 2.28 34.66 17.12
C LYS A 365 1.95 34.53 18.60
N SER A 366 1.62 33.33 19.09
CA SER A 366 1.29 33.10 20.50
C SER A 366 2.50 33.22 21.44
N ARG A 367 3.74 33.04 20.92
CA ARG A 367 4.98 33.25 21.71
C ARG A 367 5.38 34.74 21.84
N ALA A 368 5.02 35.58 20.88
CA ALA A 368 5.36 36.99 20.87
C ALA A 368 4.59 37.82 21.89
N GLY A 369 3.56 37.29 22.55
CA GLY A 369 2.73 37.97 23.54
C GLY A 369 3.15 37.81 25.01
N HIS A 370 4.24 37.08 25.32
CA HIS A 370 4.77 36.97 26.68
C HIS A 370 6.28 37.24 26.64
N PRO A 371 6.77 38.42 27.05
CA PRO A 371 8.18 38.63 27.37
C PRO A 371 8.58 37.72 28.55
N PRO A 372 9.87 37.30 28.63
CA PRO A 372 10.39 36.39 29.64
C PRO A 372 10.22 36.91 31.07
#